data_d86ae2cd57fd63923503d641a92963dd
#
_entry.id   d86ae2cd57fd63923503d641a92963dd
#
_cell.length_a   1.000
_cell.length_b   1.000
_cell.length_c   1.000
_cell.angle_alpha   90.00
_cell.angle_beta   90.00
_cell.angle_gamma   90.00
#
_symmetry.space_group_name_H-M   'P 1'
#
loop_
_entity.id
_entity.type
_entity.pdbx_description
1 polymer ?
#
loop_
_entity_poly.entity_id
_entity_poly.type
_entity_poly.pdbx_seq_one_letter_code
_entity_poly.pdbx_strand_id
1 'polypeptide(L)'
;RPMLFKLFLPFAFGYFLSFLYRVVNVAIAPDLVQEFGLNANQMGLVSSAYLLTFALCQLPLGLLLDRYESRKVSAALLLIAALGSLVFASADSAVGLLIGRGLIGIGVSACLMAAFTAYANLLPSEKLPLVNGLQLMAGGLGVISASTPVQWFLTWGDWRLLFQGMAVASVLASVLVYSVVPKYEISSNTQGLKQQLAELWQVVKSPSFYQMAPISVATQGVFGAFVGLWSGYWLRDYLALSSTESAQIILTMAVSMTAGFVVLGWLAASLQRFGVNAYVVSVSGMLVYMLSQ
;
A
#
# COMPACT_ATOMS: atom_id res chain seq x y z
N ARG A 1 23.34 -5.06 -11.40
CA ARG A 1 22.77 -5.68 -10.17
C ARG A 1 22.79 -4.74 -8.94
N PRO A 2 23.89 -4.04 -8.57
CA PRO A 2 23.89 -3.19 -7.36
C PRO A 2 22.93 -1.99 -7.43
N MET A 3 22.67 -1.44 -8.61
CA MET A 3 21.75 -0.32 -8.80
C MET A 3 20.28 -0.74 -8.53
N LEU A 4 19.88 -1.93 -8.95
CA LEU A 4 18.53 -2.44 -8.72
C LEU A 4 18.23 -2.57 -7.21
N PHE A 5 19.16 -3.11 -6.43
CA PHE A 5 18.99 -3.25 -4.98
C PHE A 5 18.93 -1.90 -4.27
N LYS A 6 19.80 -0.94 -4.67
CA LYS A 6 19.79 0.43 -4.12
C LYS A 6 18.49 1.17 -4.41
N LEU A 7 17.85 0.86 -5.53
CA LEU A 7 16.57 1.47 -5.90
C LEU A 7 15.38 0.74 -5.25
N PHE A 8 15.39 -0.58 -5.27
CA PHE A 8 14.27 -1.41 -4.83
C PHE A 8 14.11 -1.46 -3.30
N LEU A 9 15.17 -1.82 -2.57
CA LEU A 9 15.05 -2.09 -1.12
C LEU A 9 14.49 -0.93 -0.29
N PRO A 10 14.91 0.34 -0.50
CA PRO A 10 14.35 1.44 0.27
C PRO A 10 12.85 1.65 0.03
N PHE A 11 12.41 1.59 -1.22
CA PHE A 11 10.99 1.70 -1.56
C PHE A 11 10.18 0.50 -1.11
N ALA A 12 10.74 -0.71 -1.22
CA ALA A 12 10.10 -1.93 -0.74
C ALA A 12 9.87 -1.89 0.77
N PHE A 13 10.84 -1.39 1.53
CA PHE A 13 10.68 -1.22 2.97
C PHE A 13 9.60 -0.18 3.32
N GLY A 14 9.55 0.96 2.63
CA GLY A 14 8.48 1.94 2.80
C GLY A 14 7.09 1.36 2.48
N TYR A 15 6.98 0.56 1.42
CA TYR A 15 5.71 -0.06 1.03
C TYR A 15 5.29 -1.19 1.95
N PHE A 16 6.24 -1.96 2.46
CA PHE A 16 6.04 -2.92 3.54
C PHE A 16 5.39 -2.23 4.75
N LEU A 17 5.98 -1.11 5.21
CA LEU A 17 5.43 -0.33 6.32
C LEU A 17 4.03 0.22 6.02
N SER A 18 3.76 0.67 4.80
CA SER A 18 2.44 1.15 4.38
C SER A 18 1.36 0.09 4.59
N PHE A 19 1.62 -1.15 4.22
CA PHE A 19 0.67 -2.25 4.41
C PHE A 19 0.61 -2.73 5.87
N LEU A 20 1.72 -2.74 6.56
CA LEU A 20 1.75 -3.04 7.99
C LEU A 20 0.85 -2.04 8.75
N TYR A 21 1.00 -0.73 8.53
CA TYR A 21 0.14 0.31 9.10
C TYR A 21 -1.33 0.14 8.74
N ARG A 22 -1.61 -0.29 7.52
CA ARG A 22 -2.98 -0.49 7.03
C ARG A 22 -3.72 -1.57 7.81
N VAL A 23 -3.06 -2.68 8.08
CA VAL A 23 -3.68 -3.90 8.59
C VAL A 23 -3.52 -4.06 10.10
N VAL A 24 -2.46 -3.51 10.70
CA VAL A 24 -2.13 -3.68 12.13
C VAL A 24 -3.28 -3.30 13.08
N ASN A 25 -4.16 -2.41 12.63
CA ASN A 25 -5.31 -1.97 13.44
C ASN A 25 -6.24 -3.12 13.86
N VAL A 26 -6.34 -4.16 13.03
CA VAL A 26 -7.13 -5.35 13.35
C VAL A 26 -6.55 -6.10 14.55
N ALA A 27 -5.23 -6.15 14.65
CA ALA A 27 -4.54 -6.84 15.74
C ALA A 27 -4.68 -6.12 17.09
N ILE A 28 -4.66 -4.78 17.09
CA ILE A 28 -4.71 -3.93 18.30
C ILE A 28 -6.13 -3.45 18.65
N ALA A 29 -7.13 -3.74 17.82
CA ALA A 29 -8.49 -3.25 18.03
C ALA A 29 -9.06 -3.62 19.42
N PRO A 30 -8.88 -4.85 19.95
CA PRO A 30 -9.35 -5.20 21.28
C PRO A 30 -8.77 -4.30 22.38
N ASP A 31 -7.46 -4.02 22.31
CA ASP A 31 -6.76 -3.18 23.29
C ASP A 31 -7.28 -1.74 23.26
N LEU A 32 -7.48 -1.18 22.06
CA LEU A 32 -8.03 0.16 21.90
C LEU A 32 -9.48 0.26 22.41
N VAL A 33 -10.30 -0.74 22.12
CA VAL A 33 -11.69 -0.80 22.61
C VAL A 33 -11.70 -0.87 24.14
N GLN A 34 -10.86 -1.69 24.73
CA GLN A 34 -10.79 -1.84 26.18
C GLN A 34 -10.26 -0.57 26.87
N GLU A 35 -9.22 0.05 26.33
CA GLU A 35 -8.54 1.18 26.95
C GLU A 35 -9.34 2.50 26.83
N PHE A 36 -9.93 2.75 25.66
CA PHE A 36 -10.63 4.00 25.38
C PHE A 36 -12.17 3.88 25.45
N GLY A 37 -12.72 2.71 25.73
CA GLY A 37 -14.16 2.48 25.74
C GLY A 37 -14.81 2.71 24.37
N LEU A 38 -14.11 2.44 23.27
CA LEU A 38 -14.59 2.76 21.92
C LEU A 38 -15.75 1.85 21.52
N ASN A 39 -16.82 2.46 21.01
CA ASN A 39 -17.87 1.70 20.35
C ASN A 39 -17.47 1.35 18.89
N ALA A 40 -18.26 0.47 18.24
CA ALA A 40 -18.00 0.01 16.87
C ALA A 40 -17.90 1.15 15.84
N ASN A 41 -18.71 2.20 15.98
CA ASN A 41 -18.68 3.37 15.10
C ASN A 41 -17.37 4.17 15.26
N GLN A 42 -16.94 4.41 16.50
CA GLN A 42 -15.69 5.10 16.79
C GLN A 42 -14.48 4.32 16.29
N MET A 43 -14.47 2.99 16.48
CA MET A 43 -13.42 2.12 15.95
C MET A 43 -13.40 2.13 14.41
N GLY A 44 -14.58 2.15 13.78
CA GLY A 44 -14.74 2.32 12.34
C GLY A 44 -14.17 3.65 11.86
N LEU A 45 -14.42 4.76 12.57
CA LEU A 45 -13.87 6.08 12.26
C LEU A 45 -12.34 6.10 12.38
N VAL A 46 -11.77 5.55 13.44
CA VAL A 46 -10.30 5.44 13.61
C VAL A 46 -9.68 4.66 12.45
N SER A 47 -10.30 3.56 12.03
CA SER A 47 -9.81 2.75 10.92
C SER A 47 -9.96 3.46 9.57
N SER A 48 -11.08 4.14 9.35
CA SER A 48 -11.37 4.85 8.09
C SER A 48 -10.56 6.13 7.91
N ALA A 49 -10.15 6.79 9.00
CA ALA A 49 -9.33 7.99 8.94
C ALA A 49 -8.03 7.79 8.12
N TYR A 50 -7.38 6.64 8.30
CA TYR A 50 -6.23 6.25 7.50
C TYR A 50 -6.56 6.16 6.01
N LEU A 51 -7.62 5.42 5.65
CA LEU A 51 -7.98 5.20 4.24
C LEU A 51 -8.45 6.49 3.57
N LEU A 52 -9.20 7.31 4.29
CA LEU A 52 -9.71 8.58 3.78
C LEU A 52 -8.56 9.54 3.45
N THR A 53 -7.65 9.76 4.40
CA THR A 53 -6.51 10.65 4.18
C THR A 53 -5.55 10.11 3.13
N PHE A 54 -5.31 8.80 3.12
CA PHE A 54 -4.55 8.13 2.06
C PHE A 54 -5.16 8.40 0.67
N ALA A 55 -6.48 8.23 0.53
CA ALA A 55 -7.18 8.44 -0.74
C ALA A 55 -7.17 9.91 -1.17
N LEU A 56 -7.42 10.84 -0.24
CA LEU A 56 -7.39 12.28 -0.53
C LEU A 56 -6.00 12.76 -0.99
N CYS A 57 -4.93 12.13 -0.51
CA CYS A 57 -3.57 12.47 -0.91
C CYS A 57 -3.19 11.97 -2.32
N GLN A 58 -3.94 11.03 -2.93
CA GLN A 58 -3.54 10.46 -4.22
C GLN A 58 -3.48 11.50 -5.36
N LEU A 59 -4.44 12.43 -5.40
CA LEU A 59 -4.45 13.49 -6.43
C LEU A 59 -3.31 14.50 -6.25
N PRO A 60 -3.12 15.14 -5.05
CA PRO A 60 -1.97 16.03 -4.84
C PRO A 60 -0.63 15.30 -4.98
N LEU A 61 -0.57 14.02 -4.65
CA LEU A 61 0.65 13.21 -4.77
C LEU A 61 1.11 13.09 -6.23
N GLY A 62 0.19 12.87 -7.18
CA GLY A 62 0.52 12.86 -8.61
C GLY A 62 1.25 14.15 -9.02
N LEU A 63 0.68 15.30 -8.65
CA LEU A 63 1.26 16.61 -8.94
C LEU A 63 2.64 16.83 -8.28
N LEU A 64 2.83 16.29 -7.07
CA LEU A 64 4.11 16.37 -6.37
C LEU A 64 5.18 15.52 -7.06
N LEU A 65 4.83 14.31 -7.51
CA LEU A 65 5.74 13.40 -8.21
C LEU A 65 6.11 13.88 -9.61
N ASP A 66 5.28 14.70 -10.25
CA ASP A 66 5.57 15.34 -11.52
C ASP A 66 6.57 16.52 -11.37
N ARG A 67 6.70 17.08 -10.18
CA ARG A 67 7.55 18.25 -9.90
C ARG A 67 8.81 17.95 -9.11
N TYR A 68 8.74 16.94 -8.25
CA TYR A 68 9.82 16.62 -7.31
C TYR A 68 10.27 15.17 -7.46
N GLU A 69 11.56 14.94 -7.25
CA GLU A 69 12.12 13.59 -7.23
C GLU A 69 11.35 12.68 -6.26
N SER A 70 10.95 11.49 -6.72
CA SER A 70 10.20 10.50 -5.93
C SER A 70 10.84 10.23 -4.57
N ARG A 71 12.19 10.25 -4.48
CA ARG A 71 12.91 10.04 -3.23
C ARG A 71 12.65 11.16 -2.20
N LYS A 72 12.54 12.43 -2.65
CA LYS A 72 12.27 13.58 -1.77
C LYS A 72 10.83 13.54 -1.25
N VAL A 73 9.89 13.28 -2.16
CA VAL A 73 8.46 13.20 -1.83
C VAL A 73 8.19 12.04 -0.87
N SER A 74 8.69 10.85 -1.20
CA SER A 74 8.51 9.67 -0.35
C SER A 74 9.18 9.82 1.02
N ALA A 75 10.40 10.35 1.07
CA ALA A 75 11.10 10.55 2.33
C ALA A 75 10.37 11.57 3.24
N ALA A 76 9.93 12.70 2.70
CA ALA A 76 9.20 13.70 3.46
C ALA A 76 7.87 13.14 4.00
N LEU A 77 7.12 12.40 3.19
CA LEU A 77 5.88 11.79 3.61
C LEU A 77 6.10 10.68 4.66
N LEU A 78 7.14 9.87 4.54
CA LEU A 78 7.48 8.86 5.56
C LEU A 78 7.81 9.50 6.92
N LEU A 79 8.36 10.72 6.97
CA LEU A 79 8.52 11.46 8.24
C LEU A 79 7.16 11.88 8.82
N ILE A 80 6.18 12.23 7.98
CA ILE A 80 4.81 12.49 8.43
C ILE A 80 4.18 11.19 8.97
N ALA A 81 4.43 10.03 8.35
CA ALA A 81 4.00 8.75 8.89
C ALA A 81 4.62 8.45 10.25
N ALA A 82 5.91 8.73 10.43
CA ALA A 82 6.59 8.58 11.72
C ALA A 82 5.96 9.47 12.79
N LEU A 83 5.72 10.75 12.47
CA LEU A 83 5.04 11.68 13.38
C LEU A 83 3.64 11.19 13.73
N GLY A 84 2.87 10.77 12.73
CA GLY A 84 1.53 10.21 12.92
C GLY A 84 1.53 8.97 13.83
N SER A 85 2.54 8.11 13.68
CA SER A 85 2.73 6.92 14.51
C SER A 85 3.04 7.29 15.98
N LEU A 86 3.86 8.31 16.19
CA LEU A 86 4.14 8.83 17.54
C LEU A 86 2.89 9.47 18.17
N VAL A 87 2.14 10.27 17.38
CA VAL A 87 0.86 10.86 17.84
C VAL A 87 -0.13 9.76 18.22
N PHE A 88 -0.22 8.70 17.41
CA PHE A 88 -1.08 7.54 17.72
C PHE A 88 -0.63 6.84 18.98
N ALA A 89 0.67 6.56 19.13
CA ALA A 89 1.25 5.90 20.30
C ALA A 89 1.08 6.70 21.60
N SER A 90 1.06 8.04 21.52
CA SER A 90 0.89 8.94 22.68
C SER A 90 -0.55 9.40 22.91
N ALA A 91 -1.51 8.81 22.18
CA ALA A 91 -2.90 9.24 22.27
C ALA A 91 -3.52 8.85 23.63
N ASP A 92 -4.26 9.81 24.24
CA ASP A 92 -5.04 9.63 25.44
C ASP A 92 -6.56 9.74 25.18
N SER A 93 -6.94 9.85 23.90
CA SER A 93 -8.32 10.01 23.48
C SER A 93 -8.56 9.46 22.07
N ALA A 94 -9.82 9.17 21.74
CA ALA A 94 -10.23 8.76 20.39
C ALA A 94 -9.84 9.79 19.32
N VAL A 95 -9.84 11.09 19.66
CA VAL A 95 -9.42 12.15 18.73
C VAL A 95 -7.92 12.07 18.44
N GLY A 96 -7.09 11.80 19.44
CA GLY A 96 -5.66 11.57 19.25
C GLY A 96 -5.38 10.37 18.32
N LEU A 97 -6.12 9.27 18.50
CA LEU A 97 -6.07 8.11 17.62
C LEU A 97 -6.46 8.45 16.17
N LEU A 98 -7.54 9.23 15.98
CA LEU A 98 -7.98 9.69 14.66
C LEU A 98 -6.91 10.53 13.95
N ILE A 99 -6.34 11.51 14.67
CA ILE A 99 -5.28 12.39 14.12
C ILE A 99 -4.05 11.55 13.74
N GLY A 100 -3.59 10.69 14.64
CA GLY A 100 -2.47 9.80 14.38
C GLY A 100 -2.69 8.95 13.13
N ARG A 101 -3.86 8.32 12.99
CA ARG A 101 -4.23 7.51 11.82
C ARG A 101 -4.31 8.33 10.55
N GLY A 102 -4.85 9.54 10.61
CA GLY A 102 -4.90 10.46 9.49
C GLY A 102 -3.49 10.83 9.00
N LEU A 103 -2.60 11.19 9.91
CA LEU A 103 -1.20 11.51 9.58
C LEU A 103 -0.45 10.31 9.00
N ILE A 104 -0.65 9.11 9.54
CA ILE A 104 -0.07 7.88 8.99
C ILE A 104 -0.56 7.67 7.56
N GLY A 105 -1.88 7.81 7.30
CA GLY A 105 -2.45 7.65 5.96
C GLY A 105 -1.86 8.63 4.93
N ILE A 106 -1.69 9.90 5.31
CA ILE A 106 -0.97 10.90 4.50
C ILE A 106 0.46 10.44 4.25
N GLY A 107 1.16 10.05 5.31
CA GLY A 107 2.59 9.77 5.28
C GLY A 107 2.97 8.55 4.43
N VAL A 108 2.13 7.53 4.36
CA VAL A 108 2.41 6.32 3.55
C VAL A 108 1.79 6.37 2.15
N SER A 109 1.06 7.41 1.81
CA SER A 109 0.34 7.53 0.53
C SER A 109 1.24 7.44 -0.70
N ALA A 110 2.49 7.90 -0.60
CA ALA A 110 3.44 7.90 -1.71
C ALA A 110 4.18 6.57 -1.93
N CYS A 111 4.17 5.64 -0.97
CA CYS A 111 5.08 4.50 -0.96
C CYS A 111 5.05 3.64 -2.24
N LEU A 112 3.88 3.49 -2.89
CA LEU A 112 3.77 2.75 -4.15
C LEU A 112 4.06 3.65 -5.36
N MET A 113 3.38 4.80 -5.45
CA MET A 113 3.46 5.65 -6.63
C MET A 113 4.86 6.23 -6.81
N ALA A 114 5.52 6.65 -5.72
CA ALA A 114 6.90 7.13 -5.77
C ALA A 114 7.87 6.05 -6.25
N ALA A 115 7.67 4.79 -5.83
CA ALA A 115 8.46 3.66 -6.29
C ALA A 115 8.28 3.44 -7.80
N PHE A 116 7.03 3.37 -8.27
CA PHE A 116 6.73 3.15 -9.69
C PHE A 116 7.27 4.28 -10.57
N THR A 117 7.13 5.54 -10.13
CA THR A 117 7.70 6.69 -10.82
C THR A 117 9.22 6.60 -10.89
N ALA A 118 9.89 6.26 -9.78
CA ALA A 118 11.34 6.09 -9.77
C ALA A 118 11.80 4.93 -10.68
N TYR A 119 11.08 3.80 -10.67
CA TYR A 119 11.40 2.65 -11.53
C TYR A 119 11.25 2.98 -13.00
N ALA A 120 10.17 3.67 -13.38
CA ALA A 120 9.92 4.08 -14.76
C ALA A 120 11.00 5.03 -15.30
N ASN A 121 11.58 5.88 -14.43
CA ASN A 121 12.63 6.83 -14.82
C ASN A 121 14.04 6.22 -14.83
N LEU A 122 14.30 5.19 -14.01
CA LEU A 122 15.65 4.68 -13.78
C LEU A 122 15.90 3.28 -14.34
N LEU A 123 14.87 2.53 -14.72
CA LEU A 123 15.00 1.17 -15.20
C LEU A 123 14.48 1.01 -16.63
N PRO A 124 15.07 0.07 -17.41
CA PRO A 124 14.54 -0.32 -18.70
C PRO A 124 13.14 -0.93 -18.57
N SER A 125 12.28 -0.71 -19.57
CA SER A 125 10.89 -1.16 -19.61
C SER A 125 10.72 -2.66 -19.37
N GLU A 126 11.66 -3.48 -19.86
CA GLU A 126 11.63 -4.94 -19.72
C GLU A 126 11.78 -5.43 -18.27
N LYS A 127 12.31 -4.57 -17.36
CA LYS A 127 12.48 -4.90 -15.95
C LYS A 127 11.30 -4.44 -15.10
N LEU A 128 10.48 -3.51 -15.59
CA LEU A 128 9.40 -2.93 -14.82
C LEU A 128 8.39 -3.97 -14.29
N PRO A 129 7.92 -4.95 -15.08
CA PRO A 129 6.95 -5.92 -14.57
C PRO A 129 7.47 -6.71 -13.37
N LEU A 130 8.72 -7.15 -13.43
CA LEU A 130 9.32 -7.90 -12.33
C LEU A 130 9.51 -7.04 -11.07
N VAL A 131 10.05 -5.82 -11.24
CA VAL A 131 10.32 -4.94 -10.09
C VAL A 131 9.02 -4.45 -9.45
N ASN A 132 8.00 -4.19 -10.26
CA ASN A 132 6.67 -3.85 -9.78
C ASN A 132 6.02 -5.03 -9.02
N GLY A 133 6.17 -6.26 -9.53
CA GLY A 133 5.72 -7.46 -8.83
C GLY A 133 6.41 -7.66 -7.49
N LEU A 134 7.74 -7.46 -7.43
CA LEU A 134 8.51 -7.50 -6.18
C LEU A 134 8.07 -6.38 -5.21
N GLN A 135 7.75 -5.19 -5.72
CA GLN A 135 7.24 -4.09 -4.90
C GLN A 135 5.90 -4.46 -4.26
N LEU A 136 4.99 -5.04 -5.03
CA LEU A 136 3.70 -5.52 -4.50
C LEU A 136 3.87 -6.65 -3.49
N MET A 137 4.84 -7.56 -3.71
CA MET A 137 5.20 -8.58 -2.73
C MET A 137 5.63 -7.97 -1.39
N ALA A 138 6.41 -6.89 -1.41
CA ALA A 138 6.81 -6.21 -0.17
C ALA A 138 5.59 -5.73 0.63
N GLY A 139 4.55 -5.22 -0.04
CA GLY A 139 3.26 -4.92 0.60
C GLY A 139 2.59 -6.15 1.19
N GLY A 140 2.56 -7.27 0.45
CA GLY A 140 2.03 -8.55 0.94
C GLY A 140 2.76 -9.05 2.19
N LEU A 141 4.08 -8.91 2.25
CA LEU A 141 4.87 -9.21 3.46
C LEU A 141 4.46 -8.32 4.63
N GLY A 142 4.12 -7.05 4.38
CA GLY A 142 3.56 -6.15 5.39
C GLY A 142 2.24 -6.65 5.96
N VAL A 143 1.34 -7.15 5.12
CA VAL A 143 0.07 -7.77 5.55
C VAL A 143 0.33 -9.00 6.42
N ILE A 144 1.20 -9.90 5.97
CA ILE A 144 1.56 -11.12 6.71
C ILE A 144 2.17 -10.76 8.07
N SER A 145 3.03 -9.74 8.11
CA SER A 145 3.66 -9.29 9.36
C SER A 145 2.67 -8.69 10.36
N ALA A 146 1.57 -8.10 9.88
CA ALA A 146 0.50 -7.57 10.72
C ALA A 146 -0.33 -8.67 11.42
N SER A 147 -0.18 -9.93 11.04
CA SER A 147 -0.87 -11.06 11.67
C SER A 147 -0.04 -11.67 12.82
N THR A 148 0.47 -12.88 12.65
CA THR A 148 1.21 -13.62 13.68
C THR A 148 2.41 -12.87 14.28
N PRO A 149 3.28 -12.19 13.51
CA PRO A 149 4.41 -11.46 14.09
C PRO A 149 3.99 -10.33 15.03
N VAL A 150 2.96 -9.56 14.65
CA VAL A 150 2.42 -8.51 15.53
C VAL A 150 1.75 -9.11 16.77
N GLN A 151 0.96 -10.17 16.62
CA GLN A 151 0.35 -10.87 17.75
C GLN A 151 1.41 -11.39 18.73
N TRP A 152 2.47 -12.00 18.22
CA TRP A 152 3.59 -12.43 19.04
C TRP A 152 4.27 -11.26 19.78
N PHE A 153 4.49 -10.14 19.09
CA PHE A 153 5.03 -8.92 19.72
C PHE A 153 4.14 -8.45 20.87
N LEU A 154 2.82 -8.46 20.71
CA LEU A 154 1.86 -8.01 21.72
C LEU A 154 1.80 -8.94 22.95
N THR A 155 2.44 -10.12 22.94
CA THR A 155 2.54 -10.98 24.13
C THR A 155 3.54 -10.47 25.17
N TRP A 156 4.51 -9.62 24.77
CA TRP A 156 5.54 -9.08 25.64
C TRP A 156 5.70 -7.55 25.55
N GLY A 157 5.03 -6.91 24.59
CA GLY A 157 4.95 -5.48 24.42
C GLY A 157 3.50 -5.02 24.35
N ASP A 158 3.30 -3.72 24.32
CA ASP A 158 1.99 -3.13 24.11
C ASP A 158 1.84 -2.49 22.72
N TRP A 159 0.65 -2.08 22.35
CA TRP A 159 0.37 -1.44 21.07
C TRP A 159 1.08 -0.08 20.94
N ARG A 160 1.34 0.64 22.04
CA ARG A 160 2.08 1.91 22.02
C ARG A 160 3.54 1.69 21.62
N LEU A 161 4.19 0.70 22.23
CA LEU A 161 5.57 0.33 21.91
C LEU A 161 5.68 -0.15 20.46
N LEU A 162 4.69 -0.88 19.95
CA LEU A 162 4.62 -1.30 18.55
C LEU A 162 4.63 -0.07 17.61
N PHE A 163 3.78 0.93 17.88
CA PHE A 163 3.70 2.13 17.05
C PHE A 163 4.94 3.03 17.19
N GLN A 164 5.57 3.09 18.36
CA GLN A 164 6.87 3.73 18.53
C GLN A 164 7.95 3.05 17.67
N GLY A 165 7.99 1.72 17.67
CA GLY A 165 8.88 0.94 16.80
C GLY A 165 8.61 1.18 15.32
N MET A 166 7.34 1.24 14.91
CA MET A 166 6.94 1.57 13.54
C MET A 166 7.30 3.02 13.16
N ALA A 167 7.27 3.97 14.11
CA ALA A 167 7.74 5.33 13.89
C ALA A 167 9.23 5.36 13.58
N VAL A 168 10.04 4.67 14.38
CA VAL A 168 11.49 4.53 14.13
C VAL A 168 11.75 3.87 12.77
N ALA A 169 11.03 2.81 12.46
CA ALA A 169 11.14 2.14 11.16
C ALA A 169 10.77 3.09 9.99
N SER A 170 9.78 3.97 10.16
CA SER A 170 9.40 4.96 9.16
C SER A 170 10.47 6.03 8.96
N VAL A 171 11.13 6.48 10.03
CA VAL A 171 12.30 7.38 9.94
C VAL A 171 13.44 6.69 9.20
N LEU A 172 13.76 5.44 9.56
CA LEU A 172 14.79 4.66 8.86
C LEU A 172 14.47 4.49 7.37
N ALA A 173 13.22 4.17 7.03
CA ALA A 173 12.76 4.08 5.64
C ALA A 173 12.93 5.43 4.91
N SER A 174 12.57 6.55 5.56
CA SER A 174 12.77 7.89 5.01
C SER A 174 14.24 8.18 4.72
N VAL A 175 15.11 7.92 5.66
CA VAL A 175 16.56 8.10 5.51
C VAL A 175 17.13 7.22 4.39
N LEU A 176 16.73 5.96 4.34
CA LEU A 176 17.15 5.02 3.28
C LEU A 176 16.68 5.48 1.90
N VAL A 177 15.43 5.87 1.76
CA VAL A 177 14.90 6.38 0.48
C VAL A 177 15.65 7.64 0.04
N TYR A 178 15.85 8.58 0.95
CA TYR A 178 16.52 9.84 0.62
C TYR A 178 17.99 9.68 0.27
N SER A 179 18.73 8.83 1.01
CA SER A 179 20.18 8.70 0.89
C SER A 179 20.64 7.67 -0.14
N VAL A 180 19.90 6.56 -0.30
CA VAL A 180 20.33 5.42 -1.12
C VAL A 180 19.76 5.47 -2.54
N VAL A 181 18.53 5.99 -2.71
CA VAL A 181 17.89 6.06 -4.03
C VAL A 181 18.62 7.07 -4.91
N PRO A 182 19.06 6.69 -6.13
CA PRO A 182 19.77 7.56 -7.04
C PRO A 182 18.96 8.81 -7.41
N LYS A 183 19.65 9.91 -7.62
CA LYS A 183 19.06 11.13 -8.19
C LYS A 183 18.76 10.89 -9.67
N TYR A 184 17.69 11.45 -10.14
CA TYR A 184 17.37 11.53 -11.55
C TYR A 184 16.78 12.90 -11.87
N GLU A 185 17.05 13.36 -13.08
CA GLU A 185 16.48 14.63 -13.56
C GLU A 185 15.01 14.40 -13.87
N ILE A 186 14.17 15.23 -13.29
CA ILE A 186 12.76 15.28 -13.67
C ILE A 186 12.72 16.23 -14.86
N SER A 187 12.16 15.79 -15.97
CA SER A 187 11.75 16.72 -17.03
C SER A 187 10.71 17.65 -16.40
N SER A 188 11.21 18.77 -15.87
CA SER A 188 10.38 19.71 -15.14
C SER A 188 9.26 20.19 -16.07
N ASN A 189 8.09 19.65 -15.85
CA ASN A 189 6.90 20.20 -16.46
C ASN A 189 6.68 21.58 -15.83
N THR A 190 7.13 22.62 -16.51
CA THR A 190 7.04 24.03 -16.09
C THR A 190 5.60 24.55 -16.13
N GLN A 191 4.65 23.68 -16.39
CA GLN A 191 3.23 24.02 -16.43
C GLN A 191 2.73 24.47 -15.06
N GLY A 192 1.97 25.55 -15.03
CA GLY A 192 1.35 26.04 -13.80
C GLY A 192 0.35 25.04 -13.23
N LEU A 193 0.15 25.07 -11.89
CA LEU A 193 -0.80 24.21 -11.21
C LEU A 193 -2.21 24.20 -11.84
N LYS A 194 -2.66 25.37 -12.32
CA LYS A 194 -3.95 25.51 -13.03
C LYS A 194 -4.02 24.66 -14.30
N GLN A 195 -2.92 24.60 -15.05
CA GLN A 195 -2.86 23.82 -16.30
C GLN A 195 -2.84 22.32 -16.00
N GLN A 196 -2.08 21.88 -14.99
CA GLN A 196 -2.07 20.48 -14.56
C GLN A 196 -3.45 20.02 -14.05
N LEU A 197 -4.14 20.86 -13.27
CA LEU A 197 -5.52 20.58 -12.86
C LEU A 197 -6.50 20.52 -14.03
N ALA A 198 -6.32 21.39 -15.04
CA ALA A 198 -7.12 21.36 -16.26
C ALA A 198 -6.89 20.06 -17.05
N GLU A 199 -5.65 19.60 -17.16
CA GLU A 199 -5.30 18.32 -17.79
C GLU A 199 -5.90 17.12 -17.05
N LEU A 200 -5.81 17.09 -15.72
CA LEU A 200 -6.50 16.09 -14.90
C LEU A 200 -8.00 16.09 -15.15
N TRP A 201 -8.60 17.28 -15.25
CA TRP A 201 -10.03 17.40 -15.52
C TRP A 201 -10.41 16.91 -16.92
N GLN A 202 -9.52 17.10 -17.92
CA GLN A 202 -9.69 16.54 -19.26
C GLN A 202 -9.63 15.01 -19.24
N VAL A 203 -8.71 14.41 -18.46
CA VAL A 203 -8.64 12.95 -18.27
C VAL A 203 -9.93 12.41 -17.65
N VAL A 204 -10.41 13.06 -16.59
CA VAL A 204 -11.68 12.67 -15.92
C VAL A 204 -12.86 12.77 -16.88
N LYS A 205 -12.87 13.75 -17.79
CA LYS A 205 -13.93 13.92 -18.82
C LYS A 205 -13.78 13.00 -20.03
N SER A 206 -12.65 12.31 -20.16
CA SER A 206 -12.40 11.47 -21.34
C SER A 206 -13.30 10.24 -21.37
N PRO A 207 -13.76 9.81 -22.57
CA PRO A 207 -14.54 8.58 -22.70
C PRO A 207 -13.80 7.35 -22.16
N SER A 208 -12.48 7.30 -22.36
CA SER A 208 -11.63 6.20 -21.86
C SER A 208 -11.66 6.10 -20.33
N PHE A 209 -11.73 7.22 -19.62
CA PHE A 209 -11.85 7.23 -18.17
C PHE A 209 -13.17 6.55 -17.73
N TYR A 210 -14.30 6.92 -18.35
CA TYR A 210 -15.60 6.34 -18.02
C TYR A 210 -15.73 4.87 -18.41
N GLN A 211 -14.94 4.40 -19.37
CA GLN A 211 -14.89 2.98 -19.73
C GLN A 211 -14.06 2.16 -18.74
N MET A 212 -12.93 2.69 -18.26
CA MET A 212 -11.97 1.95 -17.44
C MET A 212 -12.19 2.14 -15.92
N ALA A 213 -12.53 3.35 -15.47
CA ALA A 213 -12.63 3.65 -14.05
C ALA A 213 -13.71 2.83 -13.32
N PRO A 214 -14.95 2.65 -13.84
CA PRO A 214 -15.95 1.85 -13.17
C PRO A 214 -15.53 0.39 -13.00
N ILE A 215 -14.89 -0.20 -14.01
CA ILE A 215 -14.39 -1.58 -13.95
C ILE A 215 -13.29 -1.69 -12.90
N SER A 216 -12.34 -0.76 -12.90
CA SER A 216 -11.25 -0.75 -11.92
C SER A 216 -11.76 -0.54 -10.49
N VAL A 217 -12.70 0.39 -10.28
CA VAL A 217 -13.31 0.65 -8.97
C VAL A 217 -14.11 -0.57 -8.50
N ALA A 218 -14.92 -1.16 -9.36
CA ALA A 218 -15.72 -2.34 -9.03
C ALA A 218 -14.81 -3.53 -8.67
N THR A 219 -13.80 -3.82 -9.50
CA THR A 219 -12.89 -4.95 -9.29
C THR A 219 -12.11 -4.79 -7.98
N GLN A 220 -11.53 -3.62 -7.74
CA GLN A 220 -10.78 -3.35 -6.50
C GLN A 220 -11.69 -3.26 -5.28
N GLY A 221 -12.88 -2.70 -5.42
CA GLY A 221 -13.86 -2.60 -4.34
C GLY A 221 -14.39 -3.98 -3.92
N VAL A 222 -14.80 -4.81 -4.88
CA VAL A 222 -15.26 -6.18 -4.61
C VAL A 222 -14.15 -7.03 -4.03
N PHE A 223 -12.95 -6.99 -4.61
CA PHE A 223 -11.79 -7.70 -4.08
C PHE A 223 -11.45 -7.27 -2.66
N GLY A 224 -11.38 -5.97 -2.38
CA GLY A 224 -11.09 -5.42 -1.06
C GLY A 224 -12.17 -5.78 -0.03
N ALA A 225 -13.45 -5.72 -0.40
CA ALA A 225 -14.56 -6.11 0.46
C ALA A 225 -14.53 -7.61 0.75
N PHE A 226 -14.33 -8.44 -0.28
CA PHE A 226 -14.30 -9.90 -0.11
C PHE A 226 -13.12 -10.33 0.77
N VAL A 227 -11.89 -9.94 0.42
CA VAL A 227 -10.70 -10.35 1.16
C VAL A 227 -10.61 -9.70 2.53
N GLY A 228 -11.02 -8.43 2.65
CA GLY A 228 -10.87 -7.68 3.90
C GLY A 228 -11.99 -7.92 4.92
N LEU A 229 -13.19 -8.34 4.49
CA LEU A 229 -14.34 -8.45 5.39
C LEU A 229 -15.11 -9.76 5.18
N TRP A 230 -15.61 -10.01 3.98
CA TRP A 230 -16.57 -11.09 3.75
C TRP A 230 -16.00 -12.50 3.78
N SER A 231 -14.73 -12.68 3.41
CA SER A 231 -14.09 -14.01 3.45
C SER A 231 -14.12 -14.65 4.85
N GLY A 232 -13.86 -13.86 5.89
CA GLY A 232 -13.88 -14.34 7.25
C GLY A 232 -15.28 -14.75 7.73
N TYR A 233 -16.30 -13.97 7.41
CA TYR A 233 -17.69 -14.31 7.70
C TYR A 233 -18.15 -15.54 6.89
N TRP A 234 -17.87 -15.57 5.60
CA TRP A 234 -18.24 -16.67 4.73
C TRP A 234 -17.64 -18.02 5.17
N LEU A 235 -16.36 -18.02 5.53
CA LEU A 235 -15.68 -19.23 6.02
C LEU A 235 -16.29 -19.75 7.33
N ARG A 236 -16.65 -18.87 8.27
CA ARG A 236 -17.17 -19.25 9.57
C ARG A 236 -18.67 -19.54 9.56
N ASP A 237 -19.45 -18.63 8.98
CA ASP A 237 -20.89 -18.68 9.11
C ASP A 237 -21.57 -19.58 8.05
N TYR A 238 -20.99 -19.61 6.82
CA TYR A 238 -21.55 -20.42 5.74
C TYR A 238 -20.88 -21.81 5.64
N LEU A 239 -19.56 -21.90 5.73
CA LEU A 239 -18.84 -23.18 5.70
C LEU A 239 -18.68 -23.81 7.08
N ALA A 240 -19.12 -23.14 8.16
CA ALA A 240 -19.07 -23.62 9.54
C ALA A 240 -17.65 -24.02 9.99
N LEU A 241 -16.61 -23.38 9.44
CA LEU A 241 -15.22 -23.65 9.80
C LEU A 241 -14.86 -23.00 11.14
N SER A 242 -13.99 -23.66 11.89
CA SER A 242 -13.44 -23.09 13.11
C SER A 242 -12.65 -21.81 12.84
N SER A 243 -12.46 -21.00 13.86
CA SER A 243 -11.65 -19.77 13.77
C SER A 243 -10.22 -20.04 13.31
N THR A 244 -9.65 -21.19 13.71
CA THR A 244 -8.29 -21.60 13.34
C THR A 244 -8.21 -21.98 11.86
N GLU A 245 -9.15 -22.78 11.36
CA GLU A 245 -9.20 -23.18 9.95
C GLU A 245 -9.45 -21.96 9.05
N SER A 246 -10.37 -21.08 9.43
CA SER A 246 -10.62 -19.82 8.71
C SER A 246 -9.38 -18.94 8.64
N ALA A 247 -8.63 -18.80 9.73
CA ALA A 247 -7.39 -18.04 9.77
C ALA A 247 -6.31 -18.67 8.86
N GLN A 248 -6.19 -20.00 8.83
CA GLN A 248 -5.26 -20.70 7.94
C GLN A 248 -5.58 -20.49 6.46
N ILE A 249 -6.87 -20.52 6.09
CA ILE A 249 -7.30 -20.29 4.72
C ILE A 249 -7.00 -18.83 4.31
N ILE A 250 -7.33 -17.86 5.16
CA ILE A 250 -7.04 -16.44 4.90
C ILE A 250 -5.53 -16.20 4.77
N LEU A 251 -4.72 -16.83 5.62
CA LEU A 251 -3.26 -16.76 5.52
C LEU A 251 -2.77 -17.37 4.20
N THR A 252 -3.31 -18.53 3.80
CA THR A 252 -2.97 -19.19 2.55
C THR A 252 -3.33 -18.32 1.34
N MET A 253 -4.49 -17.66 1.37
CA MET A 253 -4.89 -16.68 0.35
C MET A 253 -3.91 -15.52 0.26
N ALA A 254 -3.51 -14.93 1.40
CA ALA A 254 -2.56 -13.82 1.45
C ALA A 254 -1.17 -14.22 0.95
N VAL A 255 -0.68 -15.40 1.32
CA VAL A 255 0.61 -15.94 0.85
C VAL A 255 0.55 -16.23 -0.65
N SER A 256 -0.52 -16.87 -1.13
CA SER A 256 -0.69 -17.18 -2.56
C SER A 256 -0.77 -15.91 -3.40
N MET A 257 -1.50 -14.90 -2.95
CA MET A 257 -1.58 -13.60 -3.61
C MET A 257 -0.20 -12.93 -3.66
N THR A 258 0.53 -12.94 -2.54
CA THR A 258 1.87 -12.35 -2.44
C THR A 258 2.87 -13.04 -3.38
N ALA A 259 2.85 -14.37 -3.42
CA ALA A 259 3.64 -15.16 -4.36
C ALA A 259 3.22 -14.88 -5.82
N GLY A 260 1.91 -14.76 -6.06
CA GLY A 260 1.34 -14.44 -7.37
C GLY A 260 1.89 -13.15 -7.96
N PHE A 261 2.10 -12.11 -7.18
CA PHE A 261 2.71 -10.85 -7.67
C PHE A 261 4.09 -11.07 -8.27
N VAL A 262 4.92 -11.89 -7.64
CA VAL A 262 6.27 -12.19 -8.13
C VAL A 262 6.22 -13.09 -9.37
N VAL A 263 5.43 -14.17 -9.30
CA VAL A 263 5.31 -15.15 -10.39
C VAL A 263 4.77 -14.46 -11.65
N LEU A 264 3.70 -13.68 -11.52
CA LEU A 264 3.11 -12.95 -12.65
C LEU A 264 4.04 -11.85 -13.18
N GLY A 265 4.71 -11.13 -12.29
CA GLY A 265 5.71 -10.13 -12.67
C GLY A 265 6.89 -10.74 -13.43
N TRP A 266 7.40 -11.89 -12.97
CA TRP A 266 8.46 -12.64 -13.64
C TRP A 266 7.99 -13.22 -14.99
N LEU A 267 6.80 -13.79 -15.03
CA LEU A 267 6.21 -14.35 -16.25
C LEU A 267 6.01 -13.24 -17.30
N ALA A 268 5.44 -12.10 -16.91
CA ALA A 268 5.26 -10.96 -17.79
C ALA A 268 6.59 -10.43 -18.34
N ALA A 269 7.61 -10.27 -17.49
CA ALA A 269 8.94 -9.86 -17.92
C ALA A 269 9.60 -10.88 -18.86
N SER A 270 9.38 -12.17 -18.63
CA SER A 270 9.91 -13.23 -19.49
C SER A 270 9.23 -13.25 -20.87
N LEU A 271 7.91 -13.15 -20.90
CA LEU A 271 7.15 -13.10 -22.16
C LEU A 271 7.50 -11.88 -23.02
N GLN A 272 7.72 -10.72 -22.40
CA GLN A 272 8.18 -9.53 -23.12
C GLN A 272 9.55 -9.72 -23.76
N ARG A 273 10.47 -10.47 -23.14
CA ARG A 273 11.78 -10.82 -23.74
C ARG A 273 11.65 -11.70 -24.99
N PHE A 274 10.58 -12.50 -25.07
CA PHE A 274 10.26 -13.29 -26.27
C PHE A 274 9.44 -12.51 -27.30
N GLY A 275 9.32 -11.18 -27.15
CA GLY A 275 8.62 -10.30 -28.08
C GLY A 275 7.11 -10.25 -27.94
N VAL A 276 6.55 -10.83 -26.86
CA VAL A 276 5.11 -10.76 -26.62
C VAL A 276 4.76 -9.36 -26.11
N ASN A 277 3.79 -8.70 -26.77
CA ASN A 277 3.35 -7.36 -26.39
C ASN A 277 2.75 -7.38 -24.97
N ALA A 278 3.12 -6.36 -24.17
CA ALA A 278 2.60 -6.19 -22.81
C ALA A 278 1.06 -6.17 -22.75
N TYR A 279 0.40 -5.63 -23.79
CA TYR A 279 -1.05 -5.64 -23.90
C TYR A 279 -1.61 -7.08 -23.97
N VAL A 280 -1.00 -7.94 -24.78
CA VAL A 280 -1.41 -9.35 -24.90
C VAL A 280 -1.26 -10.08 -23.56
N VAL A 281 -0.14 -9.85 -22.86
CA VAL A 281 0.11 -10.45 -21.53
C VAL A 281 -0.96 -10.01 -20.53
N SER A 282 -1.31 -8.72 -20.51
CA SER A 282 -2.33 -8.17 -19.62
C SER A 282 -3.74 -8.73 -19.91
N VAL A 283 -4.13 -8.75 -21.19
CA VAL A 283 -5.44 -9.29 -21.60
C VAL A 283 -5.54 -10.78 -21.32
N SER A 284 -4.49 -11.56 -21.62
CA SER A 284 -4.45 -13.00 -21.31
C SER A 284 -4.57 -13.26 -19.82
N GLY A 285 -3.86 -12.48 -18.97
CA GLY A 285 -3.95 -12.58 -17.53
C GLY A 285 -5.36 -12.27 -17.03
N MET A 286 -6.01 -11.26 -17.61
CA MET A 286 -7.39 -10.89 -17.28
C MET A 286 -8.40 -11.98 -17.66
N LEU A 287 -8.22 -12.60 -18.83
CA LEU A 287 -9.04 -13.75 -19.27
C LEU A 287 -8.88 -14.96 -18.35
N VAL A 288 -7.65 -15.31 -17.99
CA VAL A 288 -7.39 -16.40 -17.04
C VAL A 288 -8.05 -16.11 -15.69
N TYR A 289 -7.94 -14.88 -15.19
CA TYR A 289 -8.63 -14.47 -13.96
C TYR A 289 -10.14 -14.61 -14.08
N MET A 290 -10.76 -14.15 -15.16
CA MET A 290 -12.21 -14.27 -15.39
C MET A 290 -12.68 -15.73 -15.48
N LEU A 291 -11.87 -16.61 -16.10
CA LEU A 291 -12.20 -18.02 -16.22
C LEU A 291 -12.01 -18.81 -14.92
N SER A 292 -11.25 -18.25 -13.96
CA SER A 292 -11.02 -18.87 -12.65
C SER A 292 -12.10 -18.53 -11.61
N GLN A 293 -13.00 -17.60 -11.93
CA GLN A 293 -14.13 -17.21 -11.06
C GLN A 293 -15.37 -18.05 -11.35
#